data_5ec5a4f0e17da5123984bc43b43f8199
#
_entry.id   5ec5a4f0e17da5123984bc43b43f8199
#
_cell.length_a   1.000
_cell.length_b   1.000
_cell.length_c   1.000
_cell.angle_alpha   90.00
_cell.angle_beta   90.00
_cell.angle_gamma   90.00
#
_symmetry.space_group_name_H-M   'P 1'
#
loop_
_entity.id
_entity.type
_entity.pdbx_description
1 polymer ?
#
loop_
_entity_poly.entity_id
_entity_poly.type
_entity_poly.pdbx_seq_one_letter_code
_entity_poly.pdbx_strand_id
1 'polypeptide(L)'
;MRSIPKIRLTALAVCIALLTASNAVLAQTQVKSGFNVFSVEQDVEIGRQSAAEAERQLPLLRDSAVQGYVERVGRRLADAASGPKFPYTFKVVNASDINAFALPGGPTYVTRGLIETVRNEGELAGVMAHEISHVALRHGTNQASKAYLAKAGIGLLGGILGGGGGSSTGQILQAVGGLGLNALFLKFSRTAETQADVLGTQIMARAGYDPEAMATMFQLLKSKQGREPGRVAQFFSDHPNPANREARVRQEAKLIGARGATEVVGGLDSTKSRLRGMGTAPSMAQITRGGATTSGSTGSSAPVGTIAQPSTRMRSFRQRGGFFDIQYPENWRVAEPSSGYGATFYPEGGAVRTSSGQDSLIYGVVINHYEPFAGSPGDVFSRPVEGRGTLEQATNDLVNQLIQGNPHLRVVSNSTRRQTIDNARALSVVVGGRSPVTGVDERVTVFTRELPDGHVIYALFVAPSQNYSALAQTFQSMVSSLRINDESYHSEHAAR
;
A
#
# COMPACT_ATOMS: atom_id res chain seq x y z
N MET A 1 -35.60 -36.80 -55.59
CA MET A 1 -34.44 -36.50 -54.76
C MET A 1 -33.83 -35.16 -55.23
N ARG A 2 -33.99 -34.07 -54.47
CA ARG A 2 -33.45 -32.75 -54.82
C ARG A 2 -32.03 -32.60 -54.27
N SER A 3 -31.07 -32.43 -55.18
CA SER A 3 -29.65 -32.22 -54.82
C SER A 3 -29.49 -30.86 -54.12
N ILE A 4 -28.98 -30.86 -52.88
CA ILE A 4 -28.60 -29.68 -52.13
C ILE A 4 -27.37 -29.06 -52.81
N PRO A 5 -27.36 -27.80 -53.20
CA PRO A 5 -26.24 -27.19 -53.93
C PRO A 5 -25.00 -27.11 -53.06
N LYS A 6 -23.88 -27.67 -53.53
CA LYS A 6 -22.56 -27.71 -52.86
C LYS A 6 -22.03 -26.32 -52.35
N ILE A 7 -22.54 -25.26 -52.94
CA ILE A 7 -22.20 -23.85 -52.54
C ILE A 7 -22.66 -23.50 -51.12
N ARG A 8 -23.75 -24.09 -50.61
CA ARG A 8 -24.23 -23.83 -49.25
C ARG A 8 -23.43 -24.54 -48.16
N LEU A 9 -22.79 -25.65 -48.44
CA LEU A 9 -21.95 -26.37 -47.51
C LEU A 9 -20.57 -25.68 -47.31
N THR A 10 -20.00 -25.13 -48.38
CA THR A 10 -18.74 -24.41 -48.33
C THR A 10 -18.90 -23.06 -47.58
N ALA A 11 -19.99 -22.34 -47.80
CA ALA A 11 -20.25 -21.10 -47.07
C ALA A 11 -20.47 -21.33 -45.57
N LEU A 12 -21.15 -22.42 -45.18
CA LEU A 12 -21.36 -22.78 -43.78
C LEU A 12 -20.04 -23.21 -43.10
N ALA A 13 -19.19 -23.97 -43.81
CA ALA A 13 -17.89 -24.36 -43.29
C ALA A 13 -16.92 -23.17 -43.07
N VAL A 14 -16.94 -22.19 -43.97
CA VAL A 14 -16.17 -20.94 -43.83
C VAL A 14 -16.69 -20.09 -42.67
N CYS A 15 -18.01 -19.97 -42.49
CA CYS A 15 -18.59 -19.28 -41.36
C CYS A 15 -18.27 -19.94 -40.00
N ILE A 16 -18.30 -21.26 -39.93
CA ILE A 16 -17.92 -22.03 -38.74
C ILE A 16 -16.42 -21.88 -38.46
N ALA A 17 -15.55 -21.89 -39.46
CA ALA A 17 -14.12 -21.67 -39.33
C ALA A 17 -13.80 -20.23 -38.87
N LEU A 18 -14.55 -19.21 -39.33
CA LEU A 18 -14.43 -17.83 -38.90
C LEU A 18 -14.94 -17.61 -37.45
N LEU A 19 -15.98 -18.35 -37.04
CA LEU A 19 -16.50 -18.31 -35.67
C LEU A 19 -15.58 -19.04 -34.66
N THR A 20 -14.83 -20.06 -35.08
CA THR A 20 -13.84 -20.71 -34.21
C THR A 20 -12.51 -19.97 -34.12
N ALA A 21 -12.16 -19.15 -35.11
CA ALA A 21 -10.94 -18.34 -35.09
C ALA A 21 -11.04 -17.14 -34.15
N SER A 22 -12.25 -16.75 -33.73
CA SER A 22 -12.48 -15.51 -32.95
C SER A 22 -12.36 -15.69 -31.42
N ASN A 23 -12.09 -16.87 -30.89
CA ASN A 23 -12.06 -17.14 -29.45
C ASN A 23 -10.71 -17.65 -28.91
N ALA A 24 -9.60 -17.29 -29.53
CA ALA A 24 -8.35 -17.30 -28.80
C ALA A 24 -8.33 -16.06 -27.89
N VAL A 25 -9.24 -16.00 -26.91
CA VAL A 25 -9.04 -15.18 -25.72
C VAL A 25 -7.78 -15.74 -25.08
N LEU A 26 -6.67 -15.05 -25.28
CA LEU A 26 -5.41 -15.40 -24.63
C LEU A 26 -5.71 -15.55 -23.15
N ALA A 27 -5.63 -16.75 -22.63
CA ALA A 27 -5.83 -17.03 -21.22
C ALA A 27 -4.68 -16.32 -20.49
N GLN A 28 -5.00 -15.24 -19.80
CA GLN A 28 -4.06 -14.51 -18.93
C GLN A 28 -4.65 -14.37 -17.55
N THR A 29 -3.79 -14.41 -16.55
CA THR A 29 -4.23 -14.23 -15.16
C THR A 29 -4.72 -12.80 -14.96
N GLN A 30 -5.94 -12.63 -14.49
CA GLN A 30 -6.49 -11.31 -14.16
C GLN A 30 -5.90 -10.83 -12.84
N VAL A 31 -5.26 -9.65 -12.86
CA VAL A 31 -4.80 -8.95 -11.66
C VAL A 31 -5.57 -7.66 -11.49
N LYS A 32 -6.01 -7.39 -10.26
CA LYS A 32 -6.75 -6.19 -9.92
C LYS A 32 -5.98 -5.37 -8.89
N SER A 33 -6.01 -4.05 -9.04
CA SER A 33 -5.53 -3.14 -8.00
C SER A 33 -6.35 -3.34 -6.73
N GLY A 34 -5.69 -3.30 -5.58
CA GLY A 34 -6.35 -3.37 -4.29
C GLY A 34 -7.05 -2.05 -3.93
N PHE A 35 -7.74 -2.06 -2.78
CA PHE A 35 -8.37 -0.87 -2.22
C PHE A 35 -7.37 0.28 -2.05
N ASN A 36 -7.79 1.50 -2.42
CA ASN A 36 -6.95 2.69 -2.34
C ASN A 36 -7.79 3.93 -2.01
N VAL A 37 -7.43 4.64 -0.93
CA VAL A 37 -8.10 5.89 -0.54
C VAL A 37 -7.62 7.10 -1.35
N PHE A 38 -6.54 6.95 -2.11
CA PHE A 38 -5.98 8.01 -2.94
C PHE A 38 -6.56 7.95 -4.35
N SER A 39 -6.81 9.10 -4.97
CA SER A 39 -7.12 9.19 -6.39
C SER A 39 -5.86 8.96 -7.25
N VAL A 40 -6.03 8.77 -8.55
CA VAL A 40 -4.91 8.63 -9.50
C VAL A 40 -4.08 9.92 -9.56
N GLU A 41 -4.73 11.08 -9.49
CA GLU A 41 -4.09 12.40 -9.46
C GLU A 41 -3.28 12.60 -8.19
N GLN A 42 -3.77 12.10 -7.06
CA GLN A 42 -3.04 12.12 -5.80
C GLN A 42 -1.80 11.22 -5.85
N ASP A 43 -1.87 10.04 -6.50
CA ASP A 43 -0.69 9.22 -6.73
C ASP A 43 0.40 9.97 -7.50
N VAL A 44 0.00 10.70 -8.57
CA VAL A 44 0.92 11.50 -9.37
C VAL A 44 1.58 12.61 -8.53
N GLU A 45 0.81 13.30 -7.71
CA GLU A 45 1.33 14.39 -6.87
C GLU A 45 2.26 13.85 -5.76
N ILE A 46 1.87 12.74 -5.09
CA ILE A 46 2.72 12.03 -4.13
C ILE A 46 4.05 11.63 -4.79
N GLY A 47 3.96 11.04 -5.98
CA GLY A 47 5.14 10.61 -6.72
C GLY A 47 6.05 11.76 -7.13
N ARG A 48 5.49 12.87 -7.60
CA ARG A 48 6.23 14.08 -7.97
C ARG A 48 7.03 14.65 -6.80
N GLN A 49 6.42 14.70 -5.60
CA GLN A 49 7.09 15.22 -4.40
C GLN A 49 8.15 14.25 -3.88
N SER A 50 7.82 12.95 -3.85
CA SER A 50 8.76 11.91 -3.44
C SER A 50 9.95 11.84 -4.40
N ALA A 51 9.73 12.02 -5.71
CA ALA A 51 10.78 12.10 -6.70
C ALA A 51 11.70 13.30 -6.48
N ALA A 52 11.13 14.48 -6.23
CA ALA A 52 11.90 15.68 -5.93
C ALA A 52 12.79 15.53 -4.70
N GLU A 53 12.30 14.83 -3.65
CA GLU A 53 13.09 14.53 -2.45
C GLU A 53 14.18 13.50 -2.73
N ALA A 54 13.83 12.40 -3.40
CA ALA A 54 14.78 11.37 -3.79
C ALA A 54 15.94 11.93 -4.63
N GLU A 55 15.63 12.78 -5.59
CA GLU A 55 16.61 13.37 -6.52
C GLU A 55 17.55 14.38 -5.86
N ARG A 56 17.18 14.94 -4.71
CA ARG A 56 18.12 15.75 -3.90
C ARG A 56 19.19 14.90 -3.20
N GLN A 57 18.88 13.65 -2.94
CA GLN A 57 19.72 12.76 -2.13
C GLN A 57 20.44 11.70 -2.97
N LEU A 58 19.89 11.34 -4.14
CA LEU A 58 20.44 10.31 -5.00
C LEU A 58 21.37 10.91 -6.08
N PRO A 59 22.55 10.34 -6.29
CA PRO A 59 23.45 10.75 -7.37
C PRO A 59 22.89 10.26 -8.72
N LEU A 60 22.11 11.10 -9.39
CA LEU A 60 21.61 10.77 -10.72
C LEU A 60 22.76 10.74 -11.74
N LEU A 61 22.76 9.73 -12.61
CA LEU A 61 23.72 9.61 -13.69
C LEU A 61 23.44 10.68 -14.78
N ARG A 62 24.41 11.53 -15.05
CA ARG A 62 24.31 12.64 -16.03
C ARG A 62 24.86 12.28 -17.40
N ASP A 63 24.58 11.07 -17.87
CA ASP A 63 24.97 10.64 -19.21
C ASP A 63 23.72 10.46 -20.08
N SER A 64 23.59 11.32 -21.10
CA SER A 64 22.39 11.37 -21.96
C SER A 64 22.17 10.08 -22.77
N ALA A 65 23.24 9.39 -23.16
CA ALA A 65 23.12 8.15 -23.93
C ALA A 65 22.59 7.00 -23.07
N VAL A 66 23.15 6.83 -21.85
CA VAL A 66 22.68 5.84 -20.87
C VAL A 66 21.25 6.16 -20.44
N GLN A 67 20.98 7.42 -20.10
CA GLN A 67 19.66 7.89 -19.70
C GLN A 67 18.63 7.65 -20.81
N GLY A 68 18.95 8.03 -22.06
CA GLY A 68 18.08 7.85 -23.21
C GLY A 68 17.81 6.37 -23.54
N TYR A 69 18.77 5.48 -23.29
CA TYR A 69 18.55 4.03 -23.44
C TYR A 69 17.51 3.51 -22.45
N VAL A 70 17.70 3.80 -21.15
CA VAL A 70 16.76 3.36 -20.09
C VAL A 70 15.38 3.97 -20.28
N GLU A 71 15.30 5.24 -20.69
CA GLU A 71 14.04 5.92 -21.03
C GLU A 71 13.29 5.20 -22.16
N ARG A 72 13.96 4.80 -23.25
CA ARG A 72 13.31 4.09 -24.37
C ARG A 72 12.77 2.73 -23.94
N VAL A 73 13.55 1.94 -23.18
CA VAL A 73 13.09 0.65 -22.65
C VAL A 73 11.88 0.85 -21.73
N GLY A 74 11.97 1.82 -20.81
CA GLY A 74 10.91 2.10 -19.85
C GLY A 74 9.61 2.56 -20.50
N ARG A 75 9.68 3.50 -21.46
CA ARG A 75 8.48 3.97 -22.18
C ARG A 75 7.80 2.86 -22.95
N ARG A 76 8.57 2.03 -23.64
CA ARG A 76 8.01 0.88 -24.36
C ARG A 76 7.22 -0.05 -23.44
N LEU A 77 7.72 -0.31 -22.23
CA LEU A 77 7.03 -1.12 -21.23
C LEU A 77 5.81 -0.39 -20.65
N ALA A 78 5.95 0.90 -20.33
CA ALA A 78 4.87 1.72 -19.78
C ALA A 78 3.69 1.86 -20.75
N ASP A 79 3.96 2.00 -22.04
CA ASP A 79 2.93 2.06 -23.08
C ASP A 79 2.13 0.74 -23.18
N ALA A 80 2.78 -0.39 -22.87
CA ALA A 80 2.17 -1.71 -22.81
C ALA A 80 1.46 -2.03 -21.49
N ALA A 81 1.60 -1.16 -20.47
CA ALA A 81 0.98 -1.37 -19.17
C ALA A 81 -0.55 -1.15 -19.23
N SER A 82 -1.28 -2.03 -18.54
CA SER A 82 -2.71 -1.87 -18.29
C SER A 82 -2.95 -1.05 -17.02
N GLY A 83 -4.17 -0.53 -16.85
CA GLY A 83 -4.55 0.27 -15.69
C GLY A 83 -4.51 1.78 -15.96
N PRO A 84 -4.46 2.61 -14.91
CA PRO A 84 -4.42 4.06 -15.05
C PRO A 84 -3.21 4.52 -15.86
N LYS A 85 -3.37 5.56 -16.67
CA LYS A 85 -2.27 6.16 -17.43
C LYS A 85 -1.52 7.15 -16.55
N PHE A 86 -0.33 6.75 -16.13
CA PHE A 86 0.57 7.59 -15.33
C PHE A 86 1.62 8.29 -16.20
N PRO A 87 2.13 9.47 -15.78
CA PRO A 87 3.23 10.16 -16.44
C PRO A 87 4.58 9.51 -16.06
N TYR A 88 4.83 8.30 -16.56
CA TYR A 88 6.07 7.58 -16.27
C TYR A 88 7.30 8.36 -16.67
N THR A 89 8.27 8.39 -15.77
CA THR A 89 9.63 8.88 -16.03
C THR A 89 10.65 7.85 -15.58
N PHE A 90 11.77 7.74 -16.27
CA PHE A 90 12.80 6.74 -15.98
C PHE A 90 14.14 7.44 -15.80
N LYS A 91 14.81 7.21 -14.67
CA LYS A 91 16.10 7.84 -14.36
C LYS A 91 17.10 6.80 -13.88
N VAL A 92 18.38 7.07 -14.14
CA VAL A 92 19.47 6.20 -13.70
C VAL A 92 20.16 6.79 -12.48
N VAL A 93 20.25 5.99 -11.42
CA VAL A 93 21.00 6.32 -10.21
C VAL A 93 22.43 5.78 -10.35
N ASN A 94 23.44 6.62 -10.16
CA ASN A 94 24.84 6.21 -10.20
C ASN A 94 25.23 5.51 -8.88
N ALA A 95 24.68 4.33 -8.67
CA ALA A 95 24.95 3.48 -7.51
C ALA A 95 25.35 2.08 -7.97
N SER A 96 26.28 1.44 -7.24
CA SER A 96 26.78 0.09 -7.55
C SER A 96 25.84 -1.03 -7.11
N ASP A 97 24.85 -0.71 -6.28
CA ASP A 97 23.82 -1.67 -5.85
C ASP A 97 23.00 -2.15 -7.04
N ILE A 98 22.54 -3.41 -6.96
CA ILE A 98 21.70 -4.03 -7.98
C ILE A 98 20.26 -3.80 -7.55
N ASN A 99 19.63 -2.71 -8.01
CA ASN A 99 18.28 -2.36 -7.61
C ASN A 99 17.54 -1.55 -8.70
N ALA A 100 16.21 -1.56 -8.63
CA ALA A 100 15.33 -0.59 -9.26
C ALA A 100 14.17 -0.34 -8.29
N PHE A 101 13.50 0.80 -8.42
CA PHE A 101 12.32 1.12 -7.63
C PHE A 101 11.44 2.14 -8.37
N ALA A 102 10.14 2.07 -8.13
CA ALA A 102 9.19 3.01 -8.65
C ALA A 102 8.40 3.70 -7.55
N LEU A 103 8.11 4.97 -7.76
CA LEU A 103 7.29 5.79 -6.88
C LEU A 103 5.84 5.82 -7.38
N PRO A 104 4.85 6.05 -6.52
CA PRO A 104 3.49 6.25 -6.95
C PRO A 104 3.41 7.26 -8.10
N GLY A 105 2.47 7.05 -9.03
CA GLY A 105 2.27 7.99 -10.12
C GLY A 105 3.31 7.96 -11.24
N GLY A 106 4.37 7.09 -11.18
CA GLY A 106 5.20 6.79 -12.35
C GLY A 106 6.69 7.02 -12.31
N PRO A 107 7.27 7.89 -11.43
CA PRO A 107 8.72 8.06 -11.41
C PRO A 107 9.41 6.73 -11.06
N THR A 108 10.30 6.27 -11.95
CA THR A 108 10.99 4.97 -11.85
C THR A 108 12.49 5.18 -11.95
N TYR A 109 13.24 4.49 -11.12
CA TYR A 109 14.67 4.61 -10.98
C TYR A 109 15.34 3.25 -11.16
N VAL A 110 16.44 3.25 -11.92
CA VAL A 110 17.25 2.06 -12.17
C VAL A 110 18.69 2.37 -11.74
N THR A 111 19.30 1.51 -10.95
CA THR A 111 20.70 1.72 -10.57
C THR A 111 21.65 1.31 -11.68
N ARG A 112 22.79 1.97 -11.74
CA ARG A 112 23.90 1.60 -12.62
C ARG A 112 24.31 0.14 -12.41
N GLY A 113 24.39 -0.31 -11.16
CA GLY A 113 24.75 -1.68 -10.81
C GLY A 113 23.81 -2.74 -11.39
N LEU A 114 22.51 -2.44 -11.52
CA LEU A 114 21.56 -3.33 -12.20
C LEU A 114 21.88 -3.40 -13.70
N ILE A 115 22.05 -2.26 -14.39
CA ILE A 115 22.36 -2.21 -15.84
C ILE A 115 23.65 -2.97 -16.14
N GLU A 116 24.69 -2.81 -15.33
CA GLU A 116 25.95 -3.51 -15.49
C GLU A 116 25.84 -5.02 -15.26
N THR A 117 24.87 -5.45 -14.44
CA THR A 117 24.74 -6.86 -13.99
C THR A 117 23.89 -7.70 -14.94
N VAL A 118 22.79 -7.19 -15.48
CA VAL A 118 21.92 -7.94 -16.39
C VAL A 118 22.69 -8.47 -17.61
N ARG A 119 22.30 -9.63 -18.12
CA ARG A 119 22.99 -10.28 -19.24
C ARG A 119 22.50 -9.82 -20.60
N ASN A 120 21.20 -9.48 -20.69
CA ASN A 120 20.54 -8.99 -21.88
C ASN A 120 19.49 -7.93 -21.54
N GLU A 121 18.97 -7.24 -22.56
CA GLU A 121 17.97 -6.18 -22.39
C GLU A 121 16.66 -6.71 -21.81
N GLY A 122 16.26 -7.96 -22.14
CA GLY A 122 15.06 -8.58 -21.62
C GLY A 122 15.09 -8.73 -20.08
N GLU A 123 16.27 -9.01 -19.49
CA GLU A 123 16.43 -9.05 -18.04
C GLU A 123 16.27 -7.66 -17.39
N LEU A 124 16.77 -6.60 -18.02
CA LEU A 124 16.52 -5.23 -17.59
C LEU A 124 15.03 -4.88 -17.72
N ALA A 125 14.43 -5.20 -18.87
CA ALA A 125 13.01 -5.01 -19.12
C ALA A 125 12.15 -5.77 -18.09
N GLY A 126 12.57 -6.95 -17.66
CA GLY A 126 11.89 -7.75 -16.63
C GLY A 126 11.80 -7.03 -15.28
N VAL A 127 12.91 -6.46 -14.80
CA VAL A 127 12.90 -5.64 -13.57
C VAL A 127 12.01 -4.41 -13.76
N MET A 128 12.19 -3.68 -14.86
CA MET A 128 11.44 -2.45 -15.12
C MET A 128 9.94 -2.73 -15.28
N ALA A 129 9.54 -3.85 -15.91
CA ALA A 129 8.14 -4.25 -16.02
C ALA A 129 7.53 -4.61 -14.66
N HIS A 130 8.30 -5.21 -13.76
CA HIS A 130 7.91 -5.49 -12.39
C HIS A 130 7.64 -4.17 -11.64
N GLU A 131 8.53 -3.17 -11.74
CA GLU A 131 8.36 -1.86 -11.12
C GLU A 131 7.15 -1.11 -11.69
N ILE A 132 7.00 -1.10 -13.01
CA ILE A 132 5.84 -0.51 -13.68
C ILE A 132 4.54 -1.18 -13.22
N SER A 133 4.56 -2.49 -12.92
CA SER A 133 3.39 -3.21 -12.41
C SER A 133 3.00 -2.75 -11.00
N HIS A 134 3.97 -2.45 -10.14
CA HIS A 134 3.68 -1.85 -8.83
C HIS A 134 2.97 -0.50 -8.97
N VAL A 135 3.37 0.32 -9.92
CA VAL A 135 2.70 1.60 -10.21
C VAL A 135 1.32 1.39 -10.81
N ALA A 136 1.19 0.56 -11.84
CA ALA A 136 -0.07 0.30 -12.54
C ALA A 136 -1.15 -0.29 -11.61
N LEU A 137 -0.75 -1.14 -10.66
CA LEU A 137 -1.61 -1.73 -9.62
C LEU A 137 -1.69 -0.86 -8.36
N ARG A 138 -1.03 0.30 -8.35
CA ARG A 138 -1.06 1.28 -7.28
C ARG A 138 -0.65 0.71 -5.91
N HIS A 139 0.29 -0.26 -5.89
CA HIS A 139 0.69 -0.96 -4.67
C HIS A 139 1.27 -0.04 -3.61
N GLY A 140 2.01 1.00 -3.98
CA GLY A 140 2.58 1.98 -3.06
C GLY A 140 1.50 2.73 -2.28
N THR A 141 0.52 3.31 -2.97
CA THR A 141 -0.57 4.05 -2.33
C THR A 141 -1.63 3.13 -1.72
N ASN A 142 -1.82 1.91 -2.21
CA ASN A 142 -2.59 0.88 -1.51
C ASN A 142 -1.98 0.58 -0.13
N GLN A 143 -0.67 0.38 -0.06
CA GLN A 143 0.04 0.17 1.21
C GLN A 143 -0.02 1.42 2.09
N ALA A 144 0.16 2.61 1.52
CA ALA A 144 -0.03 3.88 2.21
C ALA A 144 -1.47 4.04 2.73
N SER A 145 -2.48 3.62 1.95
CA SER A 145 -3.89 3.60 2.37
C SER A 145 -4.10 2.71 3.58
N LYS A 146 -3.53 1.51 3.59
CA LYS A 146 -3.60 0.59 4.74
C LYS A 146 -2.92 1.19 5.96
N ALA A 147 -1.73 1.76 5.78
CA ALA A 147 -1.01 2.45 6.85
C ALA A 147 -1.76 3.71 7.33
N TYR A 148 -2.39 4.45 6.41
CA TYR A 148 -3.23 5.59 6.71
C TYR A 148 -4.45 5.16 7.54
N LEU A 149 -5.17 4.13 7.13
CA LEU A 149 -6.32 3.62 7.88
C LEU A 149 -5.91 3.03 9.24
N ALA A 150 -4.79 2.32 9.30
CA ALA A 150 -4.23 1.82 10.55
C ALA A 150 -3.80 2.95 11.49
N LYS A 151 -3.21 4.03 10.95
CA LYS A 151 -2.83 5.24 11.70
C LYS A 151 -4.01 6.16 11.98
N ALA A 152 -5.00 6.27 11.09
CA ALA A 152 -6.21 7.07 11.30
C ALA A 152 -7.00 6.60 12.53
N GLY A 153 -6.85 5.31 12.90
CA GLY A 153 -7.37 4.80 14.17
C GLY A 153 -6.67 5.35 15.42
N ILE A 154 -5.41 5.79 15.36
CA ILE A 154 -4.64 6.13 16.59
C ILE A 154 -3.73 7.35 16.46
N GLY A 155 -3.39 7.83 15.26
CA GLY A 155 -2.33 8.84 15.12
C GLY A 155 -2.60 10.01 14.18
N LEU A 156 -3.74 10.08 13.52
CA LEU A 156 -4.00 11.08 12.48
C LEU A 156 -5.11 12.07 12.81
N LEU A 157 -5.12 12.57 14.04
CA LEU A 157 -5.95 13.73 14.38
C LEU A 157 -5.38 15.05 13.80
N GLY A 158 -4.11 15.08 13.40
CA GLY A 158 -3.47 16.27 12.86
C GLY A 158 -4.10 16.81 11.57
N GLY A 159 -4.57 15.90 10.71
CA GLY A 159 -5.25 16.30 9.48
C GLY A 159 -6.70 16.73 9.68
N ILE A 160 -7.32 16.36 10.80
CA ILE A 160 -8.74 16.63 11.09
C ILE A 160 -8.91 17.87 11.98
N LEU A 161 -7.92 18.18 12.83
CA LEU A 161 -7.98 19.27 13.80
C LEU A 161 -7.49 20.62 13.26
N GLY A 162 -6.71 20.61 12.17
CA GLY A 162 -6.24 21.82 11.52
C GLY A 162 -7.35 22.45 10.66
N GLY A 163 -8.20 23.26 11.27
CA GLY A 163 -9.19 24.11 10.59
C GLY A 163 -8.55 25.23 9.76
N GLY A 164 -7.51 24.93 8.99
CA GLY A 164 -6.89 25.83 8.04
C GLY A 164 -7.09 25.32 6.63
N GLY A 165 -7.68 26.10 5.73
CA GLY A 165 -8.09 25.80 4.35
C GLY A 165 -6.98 25.37 3.39
N GLY A 166 -6.15 24.40 3.78
CA GLY A 166 -5.25 23.69 2.90
C GLY A 166 -5.94 22.45 2.34
N SER A 167 -5.81 22.21 1.04
CA SER A 167 -6.39 21.04 0.36
C SER A 167 -6.03 19.76 1.09
N SER A 168 -6.97 18.80 1.21
CA SER A 168 -6.77 17.47 1.80
C SER A 168 -5.52 16.75 1.27
N THR A 169 -5.14 17.05 0.04
CA THR A 169 -3.92 16.59 -0.63
C THR A 169 -2.65 17.06 0.10
N GLY A 170 -2.59 18.31 0.59
CA GLY A 170 -1.40 18.83 1.29
C GLY A 170 -1.13 18.16 2.62
N GLN A 171 -2.18 17.79 3.34
CA GLN A 171 -2.07 17.11 4.64
C GLN A 171 -1.67 15.64 4.50
N ILE A 172 -2.24 14.95 3.51
CA ILE A 172 -1.86 13.58 3.15
C ILE A 172 -0.41 13.55 2.68
N LEU A 173 -0.03 14.53 1.87
CA LEU A 173 1.30 14.71 1.34
C LEU A 173 2.35 14.95 2.43
N GLN A 174 2.00 15.73 3.45
CA GLN A 174 2.85 15.96 4.61
C GLN A 174 2.99 14.68 5.46
N ALA A 175 1.94 13.87 5.57
CA ALA A 175 1.98 12.59 6.28
C ALA A 175 2.82 11.54 5.53
N VAL A 176 2.80 11.54 4.20
CA VAL A 176 3.61 10.64 3.34
C VAL A 176 5.00 11.24 3.08
N GLY A 177 5.11 12.54 2.86
CA GLY A 177 6.38 13.24 2.62
C GLY A 177 7.29 13.31 3.85
N GLY A 178 6.73 13.28 5.06
CA GLY A 178 7.50 13.22 6.31
C GLY A 178 8.21 11.88 6.57
N LEU A 179 7.97 10.86 5.75
CA LEU A 179 8.63 9.56 5.88
C LEU A 179 10.04 9.54 5.25
N GLY A 180 10.44 10.59 4.52
CA GLY A 180 11.76 10.71 3.89
C GLY A 180 12.07 9.56 2.92
N LEU A 181 13.36 9.31 2.64
CA LEU A 181 13.80 8.19 1.78
C LEU A 181 13.32 6.82 2.27
N ASN A 182 13.07 6.65 3.57
CA ASN A 182 12.57 5.38 4.11
C ASN A 182 11.18 5.00 3.58
N ALA A 183 10.39 5.96 3.10
CA ALA A 183 9.12 5.67 2.42
C ALA A 183 9.30 5.17 0.98
N LEU A 184 10.47 5.41 0.38
CA LEU A 184 10.79 4.94 -0.95
C LEU A 184 11.04 3.42 -1.00
N PHE A 185 11.40 2.85 0.14
CA PHE A 185 11.73 1.42 0.30
C PHE A 185 10.60 0.70 1.06
N LEU A 186 9.36 0.81 0.53
CA LEU A 186 8.23 0.09 1.08
C LEU A 186 8.38 -1.41 0.80
N LYS A 187 8.44 -2.20 1.85
CA LYS A 187 8.40 -3.66 1.73
C LYS A 187 7.02 -4.10 1.26
N PHE A 188 6.91 -4.58 0.05
CA PHE A 188 5.66 -5.05 -0.51
C PHE A 188 5.21 -6.40 0.09
N SER A 189 3.89 -6.60 0.14
CA SER A 189 3.33 -7.89 0.55
C SER A 189 3.60 -8.97 -0.49
N ARG A 190 3.60 -10.25 -0.09
CA ARG A 190 3.75 -11.37 -1.03
C ARG A 190 2.69 -11.37 -2.13
N THR A 191 1.49 -10.90 -1.84
CA THR A 191 0.41 -10.75 -2.84
C THR A 191 0.76 -9.66 -3.85
N ALA A 192 1.24 -8.49 -3.41
CA ALA A 192 1.66 -7.42 -4.30
C ALA A 192 2.81 -7.87 -5.22
N GLU A 193 3.79 -8.62 -4.68
CA GLU A 193 4.88 -9.22 -5.46
C GLU A 193 4.35 -10.21 -6.51
N THR A 194 3.39 -11.07 -6.12
CA THR A 194 2.76 -12.02 -7.04
C THR A 194 2.04 -11.29 -8.17
N GLN A 195 1.29 -10.26 -7.86
CA GLN A 195 0.58 -9.45 -8.86
C GLN A 195 1.54 -8.70 -9.78
N ALA A 196 2.64 -8.17 -9.23
CA ALA A 196 3.67 -7.50 -10.02
C ALA A 196 4.41 -8.46 -10.96
N ASP A 197 4.70 -9.70 -10.52
CA ASP A 197 5.28 -10.74 -11.38
C ASP A 197 4.35 -11.10 -12.55
N VAL A 198 3.06 -11.31 -12.27
CA VAL A 198 2.07 -11.66 -13.29
C VAL A 198 1.89 -10.53 -14.30
N LEU A 199 1.59 -9.32 -13.81
CA LEU A 199 1.36 -8.18 -14.70
C LEU A 199 2.64 -7.80 -15.45
N GLY A 200 3.81 -7.87 -14.81
CA GLY A 200 5.10 -7.60 -15.44
C GLY A 200 5.39 -8.56 -16.60
N THR A 201 5.09 -9.86 -16.41
CA THR A 201 5.15 -10.88 -17.48
C THR A 201 4.25 -10.50 -18.67
N GLN A 202 3.03 -10.05 -18.40
CA GLN A 202 2.08 -9.60 -19.42
C GLN A 202 2.54 -8.32 -20.13
N ILE A 203 3.10 -7.36 -19.38
CA ILE A 203 3.67 -6.12 -19.95
C ILE A 203 4.82 -6.44 -20.89
N MET A 204 5.76 -7.31 -20.48
CA MET A 204 6.86 -7.75 -21.32
C MET A 204 6.38 -8.33 -22.65
N ALA A 205 5.42 -9.26 -22.58
CA ALA A 205 4.85 -9.90 -23.77
C ALA A 205 4.24 -8.86 -24.71
N ARG A 206 3.42 -7.95 -24.21
CA ARG A 206 2.78 -6.89 -25.01
C ARG A 206 3.80 -5.89 -25.59
N ALA A 207 4.90 -5.65 -24.86
CA ALA A 207 6.00 -4.81 -25.32
C ALA A 207 6.91 -5.50 -26.33
N GLY A 208 6.69 -6.82 -26.63
CA GLY A 208 7.47 -7.60 -27.59
C GLY A 208 8.72 -8.26 -27.00
N TYR A 209 8.92 -8.17 -25.68
CA TYR A 209 9.99 -8.90 -24.99
C TYR A 209 9.62 -10.35 -24.72
N ASP A 210 10.64 -11.21 -24.67
CA ASP A 210 10.45 -12.58 -24.17
C ASP A 210 10.22 -12.57 -22.65
N PRO A 211 9.03 -12.97 -22.16
CA PRO A 211 8.75 -12.98 -20.74
C PRO A 211 9.64 -13.94 -19.93
N GLU A 212 10.24 -14.97 -20.55
CA GLU A 212 11.20 -15.86 -19.91
C GLU A 212 12.42 -15.11 -19.36
N ALA A 213 12.77 -13.96 -19.97
CA ALA A 213 13.86 -13.13 -19.49
C ALA A 213 13.62 -12.58 -18.06
N MET A 214 12.37 -12.39 -17.62
CA MET A 214 12.08 -12.05 -16.23
C MET A 214 12.40 -13.21 -15.28
N ALA A 215 12.12 -14.46 -15.67
CA ALA A 215 12.47 -15.62 -14.86
C ALA A 215 14.00 -15.79 -14.75
N THR A 216 14.73 -15.61 -15.86
CA THR A 216 16.19 -15.67 -15.85
C THR A 216 16.85 -14.53 -15.06
N MET A 217 16.21 -13.38 -15.01
CA MET A 217 16.62 -12.25 -14.16
C MET A 217 16.52 -12.63 -12.68
N PHE A 218 15.42 -13.26 -12.23
CA PHE A 218 15.30 -13.72 -10.83
C PHE A 218 16.38 -14.74 -10.47
N GLN A 219 16.73 -15.65 -11.39
CA GLN A 219 17.86 -16.57 -11.18
C GLN A 219 19.18 -15.83 -11.03
N LEU A 220 19.42 -14.82 -11.88
CA LEU A 220 20.60 -13.97 -11.80
C LEU A 220 20.69 -13.28 -10.42
N LEU A 221 19.63 -12.62 -9.97
CA LEU A 221 19.58 -11.93 -8.68
C LEU A 221 19.82 -12.91 -7.52
N LYS A 222 19.20 -14.10 -7.56
CA LYS A 222 19.42 -15.16 -6.56
C LYS A 222 20.87 -15.63 -6.53
N SER A 223 21.50 -15.78 -7.70
CA SER A 223 22.92 -16.14 -7.79
C SER A 223 23.84 -15.06 -7.19
N LYS A 224 23.48 -13.79 -7.38
CA LYS A 224 24.18 -12.65 -6.79
C LYS A 224 23.99 -12.56 -5.28
N GLN A 225 22.82 -12.91 -4.76
CA GLN A 225 22.57 -12.98 -3.33
C GLN A 225 23.53 -13.96 -2.63
N GLY A 226 23.83 -15.08 -3.28
CA GLY A 226 24.81 -16.05 -2.75
C GLY A 226 26.27 -15.60 -2.81
N ARG A 227 26.64 -14.74 -3.76
CA ARG A 227 28.04 -14.33 -4.02
C ARG A 227 28.35 -12.91 -3.55
N GLU A 228 27.42 -11.99 -3.67
CA GLU A 228 27.54 -10.55 -3.42
C GLU A 228 26.30 -10.04 -2.64
N PRO A 229 26.01 -10.59 -1.44
CA PRO A 229 24.74 -10.34 -0.74
C PRO A 229 24.51 -8.84 -0.48
N GLY A 230 25.54 -8.08 -0.21
CA GLY A 230 25.45 -6.64 0.04
C GLY A 230 24.93 -5.84 -1.14
N ARG A 231 25.22 -6.27 -2.38
CA ARG A 231 24.80 -5.54 -3.61
C ARG A 231 23.32 -5.73 -3.95
N VAL A 232 22.71 -6.82 -3.53
CA VAL A 232 21.28 -7.13 -3.79
C VAL A 232 20.42 -7.03 -2.53
N ALA A 233 21.03 -6.65 -1.40
CA ALA A 233 20.35 -6.63 -0.11
C ALA A 233 19.09 -5.75 -0.12
N GLN A 234 19.18 -4.56 -0.73
CA GLN A 234 18.07 -3.62 -0.82
C GLN A 234 16.96 -4.19 -1.69
N PHE A 235 17.27 -4.72 -2.87
CA PHE A 235 16.26 -5.34 -3.74
C PHE A 235 15.44 -6.40 -3.02
N PHE A 236 16.09 -7.33 -2.30
CA PHE A 236 15.38 -8.38 -1.56
C PHE A 236 14.74 -7.90 -0.26
N SER A 237 15.15 -6.75 0.27
CA SER A 237 14.47 -6.08 1.39
C SER A 237 13.11 -5.53 0.95
N ASP A 238 13.08 -4.87 -0.21
CA ASP A 238 11.90 -4.20 -0.75
C ASP A 238 10.96 -5.21 -1.43
N HIS A 239 11.55 -6.19 -2.12
CA HIS A 239 10.87 -7.26 -2.87
C HIS A 239 11.20 -8.64 -2.28
N PRO A 240 10.53 -9.05 -1.19
CA PRO A 240 10.78 -10.36 -0.58
C PRO A 240 10.67 -11.48 -1.61
N ASN A 241 11.68 -12.37 -1.63
CA ASN A 241 11.73 -13.47 -2.59
C ASN A 241 10.84 -14.65 -2.14
N PRO A 242 9.60 -14.80 -2.62
CA PRO A 242 8.85 -16.02 -2.41
C PRO A 242 9.46 -17.13 -3.27
N ALA A 243 9.53 -18.35 -2.72
CA ALA A 243 10.22 -19.49 -3.30
C ALA A 243 9.84 -19.86 -4.76
N ASN A 244 8.80 -19.24 -5.34
CA ASN A 244 8.18 -19.67 -6.58
C ASN A 244 8.05 -18.59 -7.66
N ARG A 245 8.80 -17.46 -7.58
CA ARG A 245 8.68 -16.34 -8.57
C ARG A 245 8.97 -16.81 -9.99
N GLU A 246 10.08 -17.52 -10.18
CA GLU A 246 10.47 -18.05 -11.49
C GLU A 246 9.40 -18.98 -12.11
N ALA A 247 8.88 -19.91 -11.30
CA ALA A 247 7.84 -20.83 -11.74
C ALA A 247 6.55 -20.10 -12.15
N ARG A 248 6.17 -19.05 -11.40
CA ARG A 248 5.00 -18.23 -11.68
C ARG A 248 5.14 -17.46 -12.99
N VAL A 249 6.28 -16.80 -13.20
CA VAL A 249 6.55 -16.08 -14.45
C VAL A 249 6.46 -17.05 -15.65
N ARG A 250 7.09 -18.23 -15.55
CA ARG A 250 7.01 -19.24 -16.61
C ARG A 250 5.59 -19.77 -16.84
N GLN A 251 4.82 -19.94 -15.77
CA GLN A 251 3.42 -20.34 -15.87
C GLN A 251 2.60 -19.28 -16.60
N GLU A 252 2.73 -18.01 -16.23
CA GLU A 252 2.02 -16.91 -16.88
C GLU A 252 2.47 -16.75 -18.34
N ALA A 253 3.77 -16.79 -18.61
CA ALA A 253 4.32 -16.73 -19.97
C ALA A 253 3.75 -17.86 -20.86
N LYS A 254 3.60 -19.06 -20.30
CA LYS A 254 2.99 -20.20 -20.99
C LYS A 254 1.49 -19.98 -21.25
N LEU A 255 0.75 -19.42 -20.28
CA LEU A 255 -0.68 -19.10 -20.44
C LEU A 255 -0.91 -18.07 -21.55
N ILE A 256 -0.07 -17.07 -21.61
CA ILE A 256 -0.13 -16.02 -22.64
C ILE A 256 0.27 -16.57 -24.00
N GLY A 257 1.06 -17.66 -24.06
CA GLY A 257 1.62 -18.22 -25.31
C GLY A 257 2.58 -17.24 -26.00
N ALA A 258 3.08 -16.24 -25.28
CA ALA A 258 3.91 -15.20 -25.84
C ALA A 258 5.33 -15.71 -26.12
N ARG A 259 5.84 -15.36 -27.30
CA ARG A 259 7.24 -15.45 -27.67
C ARG A 259 7.70 -14.05 -28.04
N GLY A 260 8.80 -13.62 -27.48
CA GLY A 260 9.35 -12.29 -27.73
C GLY A 260 10.86 -12.34 -27.96
N ALA A 261 11.47 -11.17 -28.09
CA ALA A 261 12.90 -11.02 -28.22
C ALA A 261 13.55 -10.66 -26.88
N THR A 262 14.79 -11.05 -26.71
CA THR A 262 15.61 -10.61 -25.55
C THR A 262 16.20 -9.23 -25.75
N GLU A 263 16.14 -8.69 -26.97
CA GLU A 263 16.54 -7.34 -27.34
C GLU A 263 15.49 -6.76 -28.30
N VAL A 264 14.88 -5.64 -27.93
CA VAL A 264 13.80 -4.98 -28.67
C VAL A 264 14.15 -3.52 -29.01
N VAL A 265 14.71 -2.78 -28.04
CA VAL A 265 15.18 -1.40 -28.21
C VAL A 265 16.61 -1.37 -28.73
N GLY A 266 17.42 -2.28 -28.25
CA GLY A 266 18.84 -2.38 -28.59
C GLY A 266 19.72 -1.34 -27.90
N GLY A 267 20.98 -1.70 -27.70
CA GLY A 267 21.98 -0.79 -27.16
C GLY A 267 22.44 -1.07 -25.73
N LEU A 268 22.08 -2.22 -25.14
CA LEU A 268 22.58 -2.57 -23.81
C LEU A 268 24.10 -2.67 -23.76
N ASP A 269 24.74 -3.33 -24.73
CA ASP A 269 26.19 -3.53 -24.75
C ASP A 269 26.96 -2.22 -24.89
N SER A 270 26.50 -1.29 -25.74
CA SER A 270 27.07 0.05 -25.84
C SER A 270 26.87 0.84 -24.53
N THR A 271 25.71 0.73 -23.91
CA THR A 271 25.41 1.33 -22.60
C THR A 271 26.35 0.80 -21.54
N LYS A 272 26.53 -0.53 -21.43
CA LYS A 272 27.45 -1.16 -20.48
C LYS A 272 28.90 -0.76 -20.74
N SER A 273 29.33 -0.68 -22.02
CA SER A 273 30.68 -0.25 -22.38
C SER A 273 30.93 1.20 -21.96
N ARG A 274 29.93 2.06 -22.11
CA ARG A 274 29.99 3.45 -21.65
C ARG A 274 30.08 3.56 -20.14
N LEU A 275 29.27 2.77 -19.39
CA LEU A 275 29.32 2.71 -17.92
C LEU A 275 30.68 2.21 -17.40
N ARG A 276 31.28 1.20 -18.06
CA ARG A 276 32.61 0.70 -17.70
C ARG A 276 33.71 1.77 -17.89
N GLY A 277 33.54 2.70 -18.83
CA GLY A 277 34.44 3.83 -19.01
C GLY A 277 34.31 4.91 -17.91
N MET A 278 33.30 4.88 -17.09
CA MET A 278 33.13 5.77 -15.95
C MET A 278 33.80 5.16 -14.71
N GLY A 279 34.28 5.97 -13.80
CA GLY A 279 34.83 5.50 -12.51
C GLY A 279 33.81 4.63 -11.73
N THR A 280 34.29 3.94 -10.68
CA THR A 280 33.45 3.09 -9.82
C THR A 280 32.31 3.88 -9.18
N ALA A 281 31.06 3.36 -9.29
CA ALA A 281 29.93 3.95 -8.63
C ALA A 281 29.98 3.65 -7.10
N PRO A 282 29.60 4.61 -6.24
CA PRO A 282 29.47 4.36 -4.81
C PRO A 282 28.30 3.41 -4.52
N SER A 283 28.33 2.71 -3.39
CA SER A 283 27.16 1.97 -2.92
C SER A 283 26.12 2.91 -2.28
N MET A 284 24.85 2.49 -2.26
CA MET A 284 23.80 3.24 -1.56
C MET A 284 24.15 3.49 -0.08
N ALA A 285 24.79 2.53 0.58
CA ALA A 285 25.28 2.70 1.95
C ALA A 285 26.36 3.79 2.09
N GLN A 286 27.19 4.00 1.08
CA GLN A 286 28.16 5.12 1.05
C GLN A 286 27.47 6.46 0.77
N ILE A 287 26.49 6.47 -0.13
CA ILE A 287 25.69 7.67 -0.46
C ILE A 287 24.97 8.17 0.80
N THR A 288 24.27 7.29 1.52
CA THR A 288 23.51 7.66 2.74
C THR A 288 24.41 8.10 3.88
N ARG A 289 25.60 7.52 4.04
CA ARG A 289 26.58 7.98 5.05
C ARG A 289 27.20 9.34 4.72
N GLY A 290 27.42 9.65 3.45
CA GLY A 290 27.94 10.94 2.99
C GLY A 290 26.93 12.08 3.09
N GLY A 291 25.62 11.77 3.10
CA GLY A 291 24.52 12.72 3.28
C GLY A 291 24.10 12.97 4.75
N ALA A 292 24.62 12.17 5.70
CA ALA A 292 24.28 12.27 7.10
C ALA A 292 25.17 13.29 7.84
N THR A 293 25.06 14.58 7.48
CA THR A 293 25.46 15.66 8.37
C THR A 293 24.22 16.12 9.14
N THR A 294 24.20 15.71 10.41
CA THR A 294 23.46 16.30 11.52
C THR A 294 21.93 16.48 11.38
N SER A 295 21.21 15.53 11.97
CA SER A 295 20.09 15.85 12.88
C SER A 295 19.79 14.59 13.71
N GLY A 296 20.63 14.32 14.70
CA GLY A 296 20.26 13.53 15.85
C GLY A 296 19.27 14.35 16.68
N SER A 297 17.98 14.23 16.38
CA SER A 297 16.93 14.70 17.27
C SER A 297 16.69 13.59 18.31
N THR A 298 17.34 13.71 19.45
CA THR A 298 16.88 13.11 20.69
C THR A 298 15.47 13.58 20.93
N GLY A 299 14.50 12.65 20.84
CA GLY A 299 13.09 12.95 21.06
C GLY A 299 12.86 13.54 22.46
N SER A 300 12.66 14.83 22.51
CA SER A 300 12.08 15.49 23.68
C SER A 300 10.61 15.11 23.72
N SER A 301 10.19 14.32 24.71
CA SER A 301 8.78 14.08 25.00
C SER A 301 8.10 15.42 25.25
N ALA A 302 7.06 15.75 24.48
CA ALA A 302 6.24 16.92 24.74
C ALA A 302 5.58 16.80 26.13
N PRO A 303 5.62 17.83 26.99
CA PRO A 303 4.93 17.76 28.27
C PRO A 303 3.43 17.57 28.02
N VAL A 304 2.87 16.50 28.58
CA VAL A 304 1.42 16.24 28.54
C VAL A 304 0.75 17.32 29.38
N GLY A 305 0.01 18.20 28.73
CA GLY A 305 -0.80 19.21 29.42
C GLY A 305 -1.88 18.54 30.29
N THR A 306 -2.51 19.32 31.15
CA THR A 306 -3.64 18.82 31.96
C THR A 306 -4.80 18.43 31.04
N ILE A 307 -5.17 17.15 31.04
CA ILE A 307 -6.28 16.63 30.25
C ILE A 307 -7.58 16.97 30.97
N ALA A 308 -8.51 17.63 30.28
CA ALA A 308 -9.81 17.99 30.87
C ALA A 308 -10.64 16.73 31.14
N GLN A 309 -11.18 16.61 32.37
CA GLN A 309 -12.06 15.51 32.74
C GLN A 309 -13.36 15.53 31.90
N PRO A 310 -13.91 14.37 31.51
CA PRO A 310 -15.14 14.32 30.75
C PRO A 310 -16.33 14.88 31.58
N SER A 311 -17.18 15.67 30.95
CA SER A 311 -18.45 16.12 31.53
C SER A 311 -19.38 14.92 31.76
N THR A 312 -20.17 14.99 32.80
CA THR A 312 -21.28 14.02 33.04
C THR A 312 -22.47 14.27 32.12
N ARG A 313 -22.57 15.46 31.53
CA ARG A 313 -23.59 15.76 30.52
C ARG A 313 -23.12 15.24 29.17
N MET A 314 -24.05 14.57 28.46
CA MET A 314 -23.79 13.97 27.16
C MET A 314 -24.50 14.75 26.06
N ARG A 315 -23.87 14.87 24.91
CA ARG A 315 -24.45 15.39 23.66
C ARG A 315 -24.61 14.28 22.66
N SER A 316 -25.71 14.33 21.87
CA SER A 316 -25.89 13.40 20.74
C SER A 316 -25.10 13.90 19.53
N PHE A 317 -24.50 12.97 18.83
CA PHE A 317 -23.82 13.17 17.56
C PHE A 317 -24.39 12.19 16.55
N ARG A 318 -24.70 12.69 15.37
CA ARG A 318 -25.01 11.88 14.18
C ARG A 318 -23.90 12.07 13.17
N GLN A 319 -23.29 10.97 12.76
CA GLN A 319 -22.23 10.97 11.77
C GLN A 319 -22.79 11.48 10.42
N ARG A 320 -22.02 12.31 9.68
CA ARG A 320 -22.49 13.02 8.47
C ARG A 320 -23.02 12.09 7.38
N GLY A 321 -22.42 10.91 7.17
CA GLY A 321 -22.90 9.87 6.24
C GLY A 321 -24.09 9.06 6.77
N GLY A 322 -24.54 9.31 7.99
CA GLY A 322 -25.65 8.59 8.61
C GLY A 322 -25.29 7.17 9.08
N PHE A 323 -24.01 6.82 9.18
CA PHE A 323 -23.56 5.46 9.51
C PHE A 323 -23.77 5.08 10.97
N PHE A 324 -23.68 6.06 11.87
CA PHE A 324 -23.94 5.83 13.30
C PHE A 324 -24.35 7.10 14.04
N ASP A 325 -25.05 6.89 15.15
CA ASP A 325 -25.36 7.88 16.17
C ASP A 325 -24.68 7.48 17.48
N ILE A 326 -24.21 8.46 18.27
CA ILE A 326 -23.58 8.22 19.58
C ILE A 326 -23.78 9.40 20.52
N GLN A 327 -23.77 9.14 21.82
CA GLN A 327 -23.67 10.19 22.83
C GLN A 327 -22.22 10.29 23.34
N TYR A 328 -21.75 11.52 23.55
CA TYR A 328 -20.40 11.85 23.99
C TYR A 328 -20.41 13.01 25.01
N PRO A 329 -19.39 13.15 25.89
CA PRO A 329 -19.32 14.24 26.86
C PRO A 329 -19.39 15.60 26.19
N GLU A 330 -20.25 16.51 26.69
CA GLU A 330 -20.50 17.81 26.05
C GLU A 330 -19.27 18.71 25.93
N ASN A 331 -18.27 18.53 26.81
CA ASN A 331 -17.00 19.26 26.79
C ASN A 331 -15.94 18.63 25.88
N TRP A 332 -16.27 17.55 25.15
CA TRP A 332 -15.39 16.95 24.17
C TRP A 332 -15.60 17.60 22.80
N ARG A 333 -14.54 17.64 22.02
CA ARG A 333 -14.54 18.04 20.61
C ARG A 333 -14.83 16.84 19.75
N VAL A 334 -15.45 17.07 18.58
CA VAL A 334 -15.68 16.06 17.55
C VAL A 334 -14.94 16.48 16.29
N ALA A 335 -14.22 15.53 15.70
CA ALA A 335 -13.59 15.70 14.41
C ALA A 335 -14.05 14.55 13.49
N GLU A 336 -14.57 14.93 12.32
CA GLU A 336 -14.97 13.97 11.28
C GLU A 336 -13.91 13.94 10.18
N PRO A 337 -13.44 12.75 9.76
CA PRO A 337 -12.53 12.64 8.64
C PRO A 337 -13.23 13.03 7.33
N SER A 338 -12.48 13.59 6.39
CA SER A 338 -12.99 13.91 5.06
C SER A 338 -13.43 12.67 4.26
N SER A 339 -13.02 11.47 4.67
CA SER A 339 -13.47 10.18 4.12
C SER A 339 -14.95 9.89 4.37
N GLY A 340 -15.61 10.59 5.30
CA GLY A 340 -17.03 10.46 5.54
C GLY A 340 -17.49 9.27 6.37
N TYR A 341 -16.60 8.37 6.83
CA TYR A 341 -17.02 7.12 7.49
C TYR A 341 -16.86 7.06 9.00
N GLY A 342 -16.15 7.98 9.63
CA GLY A 342 -15.85 7.90 11.04
C GLY A 342 -16.00 9.21 11.80
N ALA A 343 -15.68 9.19 13.08
CA ALA A 343 -15.54 10.38 13.93
C ALA A 343 -14.57 10.11 15.07
N THR A 344 -13.91 11.19 15.53
CA THR A 344 -13.03 11.17 16.70
C THR A 344 -13.55 12.15 17.75
N PHE A 345 -13.60 11.68 18.99
CA PHE A 345 -14.08 12.42 20.15
C PHE A 345 -12.96 12.57 21.17
N TYR A 346 -12.65 13.78 21.61
CA TYR A 346 -11.54 14.01 22.55
C TYR A 346 -11.73 15.32 23.34
N PRO A 347 -11.26 15.35 24.60
CA PRO A 347 -11.28 16.56 25.41
C PRO A 347 -10.19 17.54 25.00
N GLU A 348 -10.21 18.73 25.56
CA GLU A 348 -9.05 19.63 25.52
C GLU A 348 -7.83 18.97 26.16
N GLY A 349 -6.66 19.02 25.51
CA GLY A 349 -5.47 18.29 25.91
C GLY A 349 -5.48 16.79 25.54
N GLY A 350 -6.56 16.27 24.95
CA GLY A 350 -6.66 14.86 24.53
C GLY A 350 -5.89 14.54 23.24
N ALA A 351 -5.46 15.54 22.51
CA ALA A 351 -4.55 15.43 21.38
C ALA A 351 -3.32 16.32 21.60
N VAL A 352 -2.15 15.82 21.20
CA VAL A 352 -0.88 16.54 21.32
C VAL A 352 -0.17 16.59 19.97
N ARG A 353 0.48 17.70 19.70
CA ARG A 353 1.29 17.84 18.49
C ARG A 353 2.66 17.21 18.71
N THR A 354 3.01 16.24 17.86
CA THR A 354 4.31 15.58 17.91
C THR A 354 5.41 16.48 17.36
N SER A 355 6.67 16.13 17.60
CA SER A 355 7.83 16.83 17.03
C SER A 355 7.87 16.82 15.50
N SER A 356 7.19 15.84 14.88
CA SER A 356 6.98 15.79 13.43
C SER A 356 5.85 16.70 12.92
N GLY A 357 5.23 17.50 13.80
CA GLY A 357 4.14 18.41 13.47
C GLY A 357 2.78 17.72 13.32
N GLN A 358 2.66 16.42 13.62
CA GLN A 358 1.42 15.66 13.60
C GLN A 358 0.74 15.69 14.97
N ASP A 359 -0.60 15.75 14.99
CA ASP A 359 -1.34 15.61 16.23
C ASP A 359 -1.59 14.12 16.51
N SER A 360 -1.35 13.69 17.73
CA SER A 360 -1.55 12.32 18.20
C SER A 360 -2.63 12.30 19.27
N LEU A 361 -3.59 11.38 19.12
CA LEU A 361 -4.59 11.16 20.16
C LEU A 361 -3.95 10.41 21.31
N ILE A 362 -3.95 11.04 22.49
CA ILE A 362 -3.49 10.43 23.73
C ILE A 362 -4.63 10.12 24.70
N TYR A 363 -5.83 10.65 24.40
CA TYR A 363 -7.00 10.52 25.24
C TYR A 363 -8.27 10.82 24.46
N GLY A 364 -9.09 9.80 24.21
CA GLY A 364 -10.33 9.95 23.46
C GLY A 364 -10.84 8.67 22.82
N VAL A 365 -11.74 8.85 21.87
CA VAL A 365 -12.42 7.73 21.17
C VAL A 365 -12.37 7.97 19.67
N VAL A 366 -11.98 6.95 18.93
CA VAL A 366 -12.08 6.91 17.46
C VAL A 366 -13.12 5.86 17.08
N ILE A 367 -14.08 6.21 16.25
CA ILE A 367 -15.03 5.27 15.66
C ILE A 367 -14.85 5.30 14.16
N ASN A 368 -14.71 4.15 13.54
CA ASN A 368 -14.59 4.05 12.09
C ASN A 368 -15.00 2.65 11.59
N HIS A 369 -15.03 2.50 10.30
CA HIS A 369 -15.35 1.27 9.57
C HIS A 369 -14.07 0.54 9.14
N TYR A 370 -14.11 -0.80 9.13
CA TYR A 370 -13.01 -1.65 8.73
C TYR A 370 -13.49 -2.83 7.87
N GLU A 371 -12.83 -2.99 6.73
CA GLU A 371 -13.01 -4.14 5.85
C GLU A 371 -11.95 -5.20 6.18
N PRO A 372 -12.33 -6.31 6.84
CA PRO A 372 -11.40 -7.36 7.22
C PRO A 372 -10.85 -8.07 5.97
N PHE A 373 -9.62 -8.51 6.04
CA PHE A 373 -8.94 -9.30 4.99
C PHE A 373 -8.76 -8.57 3.65
N ALA A 374 -9.02 -7.28 3.56
CA ALA A 374 -8.68 -6.45 2.40
C ALA A 374 -7.15 -6.36 2.22
N GLY A 375 -6.49 -7.46 2.02
CA GLY A 375 -5.04 -7.58 1.88
C GLY A 375 -4.41 -8.80 2.55
N SER A 376 -5.21 -9.70 3.10
CA SER A 376 -4.73 -11.05 3.45
C SER A 376 -4.36 -11.81 2.17
N PRO A 377 -3.21 -12.50 2.13
CA PRO A 377 -2.85 -13.35 1.01
C PRO A 377 -3.74 -14.59 1.01
N GLY A 378 -4.98 -14.42 0.54
CA GLY A 378 -5.78 -15.54 0.09
C GLY A 378 -5.13 -16.06 -1.19
N ASP A 379 -4.95 -17.35 -1.27
CA ASP A 379 -4.53 -18.08 -2.45
C ASP A 379 -5.25 -17.52 -3.69
N VAL A 380 -4.49 -17.04 -4.66
CA VAL A 380 -5.03 -16.54 -5.95
C VAL A 380 -5.77 -17.65 -6.70
N PHE A 381 -5.59 -18.91 -6.27
CA PHE A 381 -6.25 -20.12 -6.78
C PHE A 381 -7.36 -20.66 -5.88
N SER A 382 -7.52 -20.13 -4.68
CA SER A 382 -8.72 -20.39 -3.89
C SER A 382 -9.83 -19.55 -4.49
N ARG A 383 -10.94 -20.18 -4.89
CA ARG A 383 -12.21 -19.50 -5.14
C ARG A 383 -12.43 -18.45 -4.05
N PRO A 384 -13.10 -17.30 -4.34
CA PRO A 384 -13.54 -16.43 -3.27
C PRO A 384 -14.13 -17.36 -2.21
N VAL A 385 -13.56 -17.35 -1.02
CA VAL A 385 -14.16 -18.07 0.09
C VAL A 385 -15.48 -17.38 0.31
N GLU A 386 -16.55 -17.94 -0.24
CA GLU A 386 -17.91 -17.70 0.17
C GLU A 386 -18.04 -18.23 1.61
N GLY A 387 -17.40 -17.56 2.52
CA GLY A 387 -17.42 -17.80 3.95
C GLY A 387 -16.92 -16.52 4.59
N ARG A 388 -17.85 -15.72 5.07
CA ARG A 388 -17.58 -14.56 5.94
C ARG A 388 -16.65 -15.04 7.04
N GLY A 389 -15.46 -14.46 7.15
CA GLY A 389 -14.59 -14.67 8.30
C GLY A 389 -15.37 -14.40 9.59
N THR A 390 -15.03 -15.07 10.66
CA THR A 390 -15.72 -14.83 11.94
C THR A 390 -15.38 -13.44 12.47
N LEU A 391 -16.25 -12.86 13.32
CA LEU A 391 -15.98 -11.60 14.01
C LEU A 391 -14.64 -11.63 14.76
N GLU A 392 -14.28 -12.81 15.33
CA GLU A 392 -12.99 -13.02 15.99
C GLU A 392 -11.81 -12.86 15.03
N GLN A 393 -11.92 -13.39 13.80
CA GLN A 393 -10.88 -13.27 12.79
C GLN A 393 -10.75 -11.83 12.31
N ALA A 394 -11.86 -11.14 12.06
CA ALA A 394 -11.90 -9.73 11.67
C ALA A 394 -11.31 -8.83 12.77
N THR A 395 -11.64 -9.09 14.03
CA THR A 395 -11.09 -8.37 15.18
C THR A 395 -9.57 -8.58 15.31
N ASN A 396 -9.11 -9.82 15.16
CA ASN A 396 -7.68 -10.15 15.22
C ASN A 396 -6.90 -9.50 14.07
N ASP A 397 -7.47 -9.45 12.87
CA ASP A 397 -6.86 -8.78 11.73
C ASP A 397 -6.71 -7.27 11.99
N LEU A 398 -7.75 -6.60 12.46
CA LEU A 398 -7.71 -5.20 12.88
C LEU A 398 -6.66 -4.95 13.98
N VAL A 399 -6.63 -5.78 15.03
CA VAL A 399 -5.69 -5.66 16.14
C VAL A 399 -4.24 -5.86 15.66
N ASN A 400 -4.00 -6.82 14.77
CA ASN A 400 -2.68 -7.04 14.19
C ASN A 400 -2.23 -5.84 13.34
N GLN A 401 -3.11 -5.25 12.55
CA GLN A 401 -2.79 -4.04 11.79
C GLN A 401 -2.52 -2.85 12.70
N LEU A 402 -3.28 -2.73 13.79
CA LEU A 402 -3.08 -1.72 14.82
C LEU A 402 -1.67 -1.82 15.44
N ILE A 403 -1.26 -3.04 15.81
CA ILE A 403 0.06 -3.31 16.41
C ILE A 403 1.19 -3.10 15.37
N GLN A 404 0.98 -3.49 14.11
CA GLN A 404 1.96 -3.22 13.04
C GLN A 404 2.20 -1.73 12.84
N GLY A 405 1.14 -0.91 12.89
CA GLY A 405 1.24 0.55 12.82
C GLY A 405 1.78 1.21 14.10
N ASN A 406 1.75 0.50 15.23
CA ASN A 406 2.14 0.98 16.56
C ASN A 406 2.99 -0.09 17.28
N PRO A 407 4.28 -0.24 16.93
CA PRO A 407 5.12 -1.34 17.39
C PRO A 407 5.35 -1.39 18.90
N HIS A 408 5.01 -0.34 19.63
CA HIS A 408 5.06 -0.28 21.09
C HIS A 408 3.85 -0.98 21.76
N LEU A 409 2.74 -1.16 21.03
CA LEU A 409 1.54 -1.82 21.55
C LEU A 409 1.68 -3.35 21.52
N ARG A 410 1.08 -3.99 22.50
CA ARG A 410 0.95 -5.46 22.62
C ARG A 410 -0.45 -5.81 23.11
N VAL A 411 -0.98 -6.95 22.68
CA VAL A 411 -2.25 -7.47 23.23
C VAL A 411 -2.06 -7.81 24.71
N VAL A 412 -2.94 -7.32 25.55
CA VAL A 412 -2.99 -7.66 26.96
C VAL A 412 -3.60 -9.08 27.08
N SER A 413 -2.88 -9.99 27.72
CA SER A 413 -3.32 -11.38 27.87
C SER A 413 -4.70 -11.48 28.49
N ASN A 414 -5.53 -12.39 27.99
CA ASN A 414 -6.89 -12.66 28.49
C ASN A 414 -7.82 -11.43 28.51
N SER A 415 -7.59 -10.46 27.61
CA SER A 415 -8.40 -9.23 27.54
C SER A 415 -9.59 -9.31 26.59
N THR A 416 -9.67 -10.32 25.74
CA THR A 416 -10.79 -10.50 24.79
C THR A 416 -12.08 -10.80 25.54
N ARG A 417 -13.14 -10.05 25.21
CA ARG A 417 -14.50 -10.23 25.78
C ARG A 417 -15.54 -10.22 24.68
N ARG A 418 -16.48 -11.14 24.74
CA ARG A 418 -17.70 -11.13 23.91
C ARG A 418 -18.73 -10.22 24.54
N GLN A 419 -19.42 -9.46 23.73
CA GLN A 419 -20.48 -8.55 24.15
C GLN A 419 -21.45 -8.27 23.02
N THR A 420 -22.40 -7.39 23.26
CA THR A 420 -23.38 -6.92 22.30
C THR A 420 -23.29 -5.40 22.21
N ILE A 421 -23.25 -4.87 20.99
CA ILE A 421 -23.37 -3.44 20.69
C ILE A 421 -24.51 -3.29 19.71
N ASP A 422 -25.49 -2.45 20.05
CA ASP A 422 -26.67 -2.21 19.22
C ASP A 422 -27.29 -3.51 18.69
N ASN A 423 -27.61 -4.43 19.58
CA ASN A 423 -28.23 -5.74 19.34
C ASN A 423 -27.44 -6.70 18.41
N ALA A 424 -26.21 -6.40 18.04
CA ALA A 424 -25.38 -7.27 17.23
C ALA A 424 -24.15 -7.78 18.01
N ARG A 425 -23.60 -8.90 17.56
CA ARG A 425 -22.38 -9.50 18.14
C ARG A 425 -21.22 -8.52 18.07
N ALA A 426 -20.53 -8.39 19.19
CA ALA A 426 -19.37 -7.52 19.32
C ALA A 426 -18.28 -8.19 20.15
N LEU A 427 -17.05 -7.73 19.95
CA LEU A 427 -15.89 -8.12 20.74
C LEU A 427 -15.20 -6.89 21.31
N SER A 428 -14.50 -7.06 22.42
CA SER A 428 -13.48 -6.10 22.83
C SER A 428 -12.16 -6.78 23.10
N VAL A 429 -11.06 -6.11 22.74
CA VAL A 429 -9.68 -6.53 23.00
C VAL A 429 -8.92 -5.33 23.55
N VAL A 430 -8.04 -5.57 24.53
CA VAL A 430 -7.18 -4.51 25.08
C VAL A 430 -5.78 -4.68 24.53
N VAL A 431 -5.21 -3.59 24.04
CA VAL A 431 -3.78 -3.48 23.74
C VAL A 431 -3.17 -2.36 24.60
N GLY A 432 -1.90 -2.46 24.91
CA GLY A 432 -1.21 -1.48 25.74
C GLY A 432 0.29 -1.50 25.48
N GLY A 433 0.95 -0.43 25.89
CA GLY A 433 2.39 -0.28 25.75
C GLY A 433 2.84 1.12 26.14
N ARG A 434 4.15 1.37 26.09
CA ARG A 434 4.70 2.68 26.44
C ARG A 434 4.64 3.62 25.23
N SER A 435 3.83 4.68 25.34
CA SER A 435 3.64 5.65 24.27
C SER A 435 4.95 6.35 23.91
N PRO A 436 5.36 6.36 22.63
CA PRO A 436 6.54 7.10 22.20
C PRO A 436 6.32 8.63 22.19
N VAL A 437 5.05 9.07 22.28
CA VAL A 437 4.67 10.47 22.24
C VAL A 437 4.70 11.07 23.65
N THR A 438 4.11 10.37 24.62
CA THR A 438 3.96 10.88 25.98
C THR A 438 4.98 10.29 26.96
N GLY A 439 5.62 9.18 26.59
CA GLY A 439 6.55 8.46 27.46
C GLY A 439 5.90 7.74 28.65
N VAL A 440 4.55 7.69 28.71
CA VAL A 440 3.81 6.96 29.73
C VAL A 440 3.14 5.73 29.13
N ASP A 441 2.75 4.77 29.98
CA ASP A 441 2.02 3.60 29.53
C ASP A 441 0.62 4.02 29.11
N GLU A 442 0.21 3.55 27.94
CA GLU A 442 -1.12 3.78 27.37
C GLU A 442 -1.90 2.48 27.24
N ARG A 443 -3.20 2.62 27.25
CA ARG A 443 -4.15 1.54 27.07
C ARG A 443 -5.15 1.90 26.00
N VAL A 444 -5.35 0.98 25.06
CA VAL A 444 -6.34 1.09 24.00
C VAL A 444 -7.29 -0.09 24.12
N THR A 445 -8.58 0.18 24.29
CA THR A 445 -9.60 -0.86 24.16
C THR A 445 -10.22 -0.77 22.78
N VAL A 446 -10.05 -1.84 22.02
CA VAL A 446 -10.62 -2.02 20.68
C VAL A 446 -11.96 -2.71 20.82
N PHE A 447 -13.03 -2.07 20.40
CA PHE A 447 -14.34 -2.69 20.23
C PHE A 447 -14.59 -2.92 18.76
N THR A 448 -15.15 -4.06 18.41
CA THR A 448 -15.58 -4.38 17.04
C THR A 448 -17.01 -4.89 17.07
N ARG A 449 -17.83 -4.45 16.12
CA ARG A 449 -19.20 -4.92 15.92
C ARG A 449 -19.35 -5.35 14.47
N GLU A 450 -19.86 -6.54 14.25
CA GLU A 450 -20.10 -7.12 12.93
C GLU A 450 -21.19 -6.34 12.18
N LEU A 451 -20.98 -6.09 10.89
CA LEU A 451 -21.95 -5.53 9.96
C LEU A 451 -22.54 -6.63 9.07
N PRO A 452 -23.76 -6.45 8.53
CA PRO A 452 -24.42 -7.47 7.70
C PRO A 452 -23.65 -7.90 6.46
N ASP A 453 -22.78 -7.04 5.92
CA ASP A 453 -21.93 -7.29 4.75
C ASP A 453 -20.63 -8.04 5.08
N GLY A 454 -20.37 -8.33 6.37
CA GLY A 454 -19.15 -8.98 6.85
C GLY A 454 -18.01 -8.03 7.21
N HIS A 455 -18.22 -6.73 7.03
CA HIS A 455 -17.33 -5.69 7.55
C HIS A 455 -17.52 -5.53 9.07
N VAL A 456 -16.69 -4.72 9.69
CA VAL A 456 -16.84 -4.35 11.09
C VAL A 456 -16.78 -2.84 11.27
N ILE A 457 -17.64 -2.32 12.12
CA ILE A 457 -17.42 -1.01 12.71
C ILE A 457 -16.61 -1.21 13.99
N TYR A 458 -15.63 -0.32 14.20
CA TYR A 458 -14.78 -0.39 15.38
C TYR A 458 -14.77 0.92 16.15
N ALA A 459 -14.54 0.81 17.46
CA ALA A 459 -14.29 1.94 18.34
C ALA A 459 -12.99 1.70 19.14
N LEU A 460 -12.08 2.65 19.10
CA LEU A 460 -10.82 2.65 19.84
C LEU A 460 -10.92 3.65 20.99
N PHE A 461 -10.85 3.17 22.21
CA PHE A 461 -10.82 3.98 23.42
C PHE A 461 -9.37 4.09 23.90
N VAL A 462 -8.79 5.27 23.78
CA VAL A 462 -7.38 5.54 24.05
C VAL A 462 -7.25 6.38 25.31
N ALA A 463 -6.41 5.98 26.25
CA ALA A 463 -6.03 6.81 27.39
C ALA A 463 -4.72 6.32 28.02
N PRO A 464 -3.97 7.21 28.74
CA PRO A 464 -2.91 6.77 29.62
C PRO A 464 -3.43 5.76 30.63
N SER A 465 -2.67 4.70 30.90
CA SER A 465 -3.10 3.58 31.75
C SER A 465 -3.55 4.03 33.15
N GLN A 466 -2.89 5.05 33.69
CA GLN A 466 -3.24 5.63 34.99
C GLN A 466 -4.61 6.33 35.02
N ASN A 467 -5.10 6.82 33.88
CA ASN A 467 -6.37 7.55 33.76
C ASN A 467 -7.51 6.60 33.32
N TYR A 468 -7.18 5.40 32.85
CA TYR A 468 -8.12 4.53 32.16
C TYR A 468 -9.31 4.11 33.04
N SER A 469 -9.06 3.79 34.31
CA SER A 469 -10.12 3.40 35.27
C SER A 469 -11.11 4.53 35.55
N ALA A 470 -10.64 5.77 35.61
CA ALA A 470 -11.51 6.95 35.81
C ALA A 470 -12.42 7.20 34.60
N LEU A 471 -12.01 6.74 33.40
CA LEU A 471 -12.75 6.90 32.16
C LEU A 471 -13.67 5.74 31.83
N ALA A 472 -13.52 4.62 32.52
CA ALA A 472 -14.24 3.39 32.18
C ALA A 472 -15.76 3.60 32.10
N GLN A 473 -16.34 4.40 33.00
CA GLN A 473 -17.76 4.73 32.98
C GLN A 473 -18.16 5.58 31.78
N THR A 474 -17.37 6.60 31.44
CA THR A 474 -17.61 7.44 30.26
C THR A 474 -17.53 6.59 28.99
N PHE A 475 -16.50 5.78 28.84
CA PHE A 475 -16.35 4.88 27.70
C PHE A 475 -17.50 3.88 27.59
N GLN A 476 -17.93 3.29 28.70
CA GLN A 476 -19.07 2.38 28.72
C GLN A 476 -20.36 3.09 28.30
N SER A 477 -20.60 4.31 28.77
CA SER A 477 -21.76 5.11 28.38
C SER A 477 -21.75 5.42 26.90
N MET A 478 -20.59 5.76 26.33
CA MET A 478 -20.43 5.98 24.90
C MET A 478 -20.75 4.72 24.09
N VAL A 479 -20.17 3.57 24.45
CA VAL A 479 -20.43 2.29 23.77
C VAL A 479 -21.90 1.91 23.84
N SER A 480 -22.53 2.06 25.01
CA SER A 480 -23.95 1.72 25.23
C SER A 480 -24.90 2.61 24.43
N SER A 481 -24.48 3.84 24.10
CA SER A 481 -25.26 4.79 23.31
C SER A 481 -25.05 4.64 21.80
N LEU A 482 -24.08 3.85 21.37
CA LEU A 482 -23.75 3.68 19.94
C LEU A 482 -24.91 2.96 19.24
N ARG A 483 -25.42 3.59 18.19
CA ARG A 483 -26.44 3.06 17.28
C ARG A 483 -25.89 3.05 15.88
N ILE A 484 -26.03 1.95 15.17
CA ILE A 484 -25.43 1.72 13.86
C ILE A 484 -26.56 1.60 12.84
N ASN A 485 -26.44 2.37 11.76
CA ASN A 485 -27.36 2.28 10.65
C ASN A 485 -26.82 1.29 9.63
N ASP A 486 -27.22 0.03 9.76
CA ASP A 486 -26.80 -1.05 8.86
C ASP A 486 -27.21 -0.80 7.40
N GLU A 487 -28.34 -0.10 7.14
CA GLU A 487 -28.83 0.20 5.79
C GLU A 487 -27.95 1.21 5.05
N SER A 488 -27.37 2.17 5.76
CA SER A 488 -26.44 3.15 5.16
C SER A 488 -25.17 2.51 4.62
N TYR A 489 -24.72 1.42 5.22
CA TYR A 489 -23.59 0.65 4.71
C TYR A 489 -23.93 -0.16 3.45
N HIS A 490 -25.16 -0.65 3.31
CA HIS A 490 -25.62 -1.40 2.13
C HIS A 490 -25.80 -0.52 0.90
N SER A 491 -26.35 0.68 1.05
CA SER A 491 -26.69 1.55 -0.07
C SER A 491 -25.48 2.11 -0.82
N GLU A 492 -24.36 2.31 -0.14
CA GLU A 492 -23.12 2.80 -0.77
C GLU A 492 -22.31 1.72 -1.48
N HIS A 493 -22.39 0.47 -1.02
CA HIS A 493 -21.70 -0.66 -1.65
C HIS A 493 -22.47 -1.24 -2.84
N ALA A 494 -23.77 -1.02 -2.92
CA ALA A 494 -24.59 -1.40 -4.07
C ALA A 494 -24.47 -0.40 -5.25
N ALA A 495 -23.96 0.82 -5.00
CA ALA A 495 -23.79 1.88 -5.99
C ALA A 495 -22.37 1.95 -6.58
N ARG A 496 -21.45 1.09 -6.16
CA ARG A 496 -20.08 0.94 -6.64
C ARG A 496 -19.86 -0.43 -7.27
#